data_e541dd9c26639f48e54e1b75bf395acc
#
_entry.id   e541dd9c26639f48e54e1b75bf395acc
#
_cell.length_a   1.000
_cell.length_b   1.000
_cell.length_c   1.000
_cell.angle_alpha   90.00
_cell.angle_beta   90.00
_cell.angle_gamma   90.00
#
_symmetry.space_group_name_H-M   'P 1'
#
loop_
_entity.id
_entity.type
_entity.pdbx_description
1 polymer ?
#
loop_
_entity_poly.entity_id
_entity_poly.type
_entity_poly.pdbx_seq_one_letter_code
_entity_poly.pdbx_strand_id
1 'polypeptide(L)'
;MTETEYLEKIEAAFVWIESQIDTWNGRHDLVLETGRHGPVVEVEFEAGQKIIVNAQAPTQQLWLASTEGAHHFVWQDSRWIDTRGHGEFQEVFLRHSRLLSGLDALAR
;
A
#
# COMPACT_ATOMS: atom_id res chain seq x y z
N MET A 1 15.63 8.10 -11.38
CA MET A 1 15.08 7.08 -12.30
C MET A 1 14.26 7.76 -13.39
N THR A 2 14.11 7.11 -14.54
CA THR A 2 13.30 7.65 -15.62
C THR A 2 11.82 7.57 -15.26
N GLU A 3 10.98 8.31 -16.00
CA GLU A 3 9.53 8.23 -15.79
C GLU A 3 9.02 6.81 -16.04
N THR A 4 9.52 6.14 -17.07
CA THR A 4 9.13 4.77 -17.38
C THR A 4 9.50 3.83 -16.24
N GLU A 5 10.71 3.94 -15.71
CA GLU A 5 11.13 3.13 -14.57
C GLU A 5 10.27 3.39 -13.34
N TYR A 6 9.97 4.66 -13.07
CA TYR A 6 9.10 5.02 -11.95
C TYR A 6 7.72 4.37 -12.10
N LEU A 7 7.10 4.47 -13.27
CA LEU A 7 5.77 3.90 -13.51
C LEU A 7 5.77 2.38 -13.38
N GLU A 8 6.85 1.71 -13.79
CA GLU A 8 6.98 0.27 -13.61
C GLU A 8 7.03 -0.11 -12.12
N LYS A 9 7.75 0.67 -11.30
CA LYS A 9 7.81 0.43 -9.86
C LYS A 9 6.49 0.70 -9.18
N ILE A 10 5.76 1.72 -9.63
CA ILE A 10 4.41 2.01 -9.13
C ILE A 10 3.46 0.87 -9.48
N GLU A 11 3.48 0.41 -10.73
CA GLU A 11 2.60 -0.69 -11.15
C GLU A 11 2.86 -1.95 -10.31
N ALA A 12 4.12 -2.27 -10.06
CA ALA A 12 4.49 -3.41 -9.23
C ALA A 12 3.94 -3.27 -7.80
N ALA A 13 4.00 -2.06 -7.23
CA ALA A 13 3.45 -1.81 -5.90
C ALA A 13 1.93 -1.99 -5.88
N PHE A 14 1.23 -1.48 -6.88
CA PHE A 14 -0.23 -1.60 -6.97
C PHE A 14 -0.66 -3.06 -7.14
N VAL A 15 0.01 -3.81 -8.00
CA VAL A 15 -0.25 -5.24 -8.19
C VAL A 15 -0.01 -6.01 -6.89
N TRP A 16 1.04 -5.66 -6.16
CA TRP A 16 1.32 -6.29 -4.88
C TRP A 16 0.18 -6.10 -3.88
N ILE A 17 -0.37 -4.86 -3.79
CA ILE A 17 -1.52 -4.56 -2.92
C ILE A 17 -2.71 -5.43 -3.31
N GLU A 18 -3.06 -5.44 -4.60
CA GLU A 18 -4.20 -6.20 -5.09
C GLU A 18 -4.06 -7.70 -4.82
N SER A 19 -2.85 -8.23 -4.99
CA SER A 19 -2.55 -9.63 -4.70
C SER A 19 -2.64 -9.95 -3.21
N GLN A 20 -2.21 -9.03 -2.34
CA GLN A 20 -2.33 -9.20 -0.89
C GLN A 20 -3.79 -9.31 -0.48
N ILE A 21 -4.63 -8.43 -1.01
CA ILE A 21 -6.05 -8.42 -0.66
C ILE A 21 -6.73 -9.71 -1.14
N ASP A 22 -6.44 -10.17 -2.35
CA ASP A 22 -6.95 -11.44 -2.86
C ASP A 22 -6.56 -12.60 -1.96
N THR A 23 -5.28 -12.63 -1.55
CA THR A 23 -4.76 -13.68 -0.67
C THR A 23 -5.47 -13.68 0.68
N TRP A 24 -5.62 -12.50 1.28
CA TRP A 24 -6.27 -12.38 2.58
C TRP A 24 -7.75 -12.76 2.52
N ASN A 25 -8.46 -12.33 1.48
CA ASN A 25 -9.87 -12.67 1.31
C ASN A 25 -10.06 -14.18 1.20
N GLY A 26 -9.17 -14.86 0.46
CA GLY A 26 -9.23 -16.31 0.32
C GLY A 26 -8.81 -17.07 1.56
N ARG A 27 -7.72 -16.61 2.22
CA ARG A 27 -7.12 -17.32 3.35
C ARG A 27 -7.90 -17.13 4.66
N HIS A 28 -8.44 -15.93 4.87
CA HIS A 28 -9.08 -15.56 6.14
C HIS A 28 -10.59 -15.37 6.02
N ASP A 29 -11.16 -15.68 4.87
CA ASP A 29 -12.60 -15.54 4.60
C ASP A 29 -13.07 -14.11 4.89
N LEU A 30 -12.27 -13.12 4.46
CA LEU A 30 -12.59 -11.70 4.62
C LEU A 30 -13.26 -11.16 3.37
N VAL A 31 -13.91 -10.00 3.51
CA VAL A 31 -14.52 -9.28 2.39
C VAL A 31 -13.90 -7.89 2.34
N LEU A 32 -12.62 -7.84 1.99
CA LEU A 32 -11.91 -6.59 1.76
C LEU A 32 -12.07 -6.21 0.30
N GLU A 33 -12.16 -4.93 0.01
CA GLU A 33 -12.34 -4.45 -1.35
C GLU A 33 -11.17 -3.58 -1.77
N THR A 34 -10.77 -3.71 -3.05
CA THR A 34 -9.79 -2.81 -3.66
C THR A 34 -10.43 -2.11 -4.85
N GLY A 35 -10.08 -0.84 -5.02
CA GLY A 35 -10.44 -0.08 -6.20
C GLY A 35 -9.21 0.63 -6.74
N ARG A 36 -9.00 0.57 -8.05
CA ARG A 36 -7.91 1.29 -8.71
C ARG A 36 -8.50 2.35 -9.62
N HIS A 37 -8.10 3.62 -9.43
CA HIS A 37 -8.56 4.75 -10.23
C HIS A 37 -7.35 5.58 -10.64
N GLY A 38 -6.83 5.38 -11.85
CA GLY A 38 -5.65 6.08 -12.31
C GLY A 38 -4.45 5.83 -11.38
N PRO A 39 -3.83 6.89 -10.82
CA PRO A 39 -2.66 6.73 -9.96
C PRO A 39 -2.99 6.39 -8.50
N VAL A 40 -4.22 5.95 -8.22
CA VAL A 40 -4.68 5.72 -6.84
C VAL A 40 -5.23 4.31 -6.68
N VAL A 41 -4.85 3.64 -5.59
CA VAL A 41 -5.46 2.38 -5.15
C VAL A 41 -6.04 2.62 -3.76
N GLU A 42 -7.30 2.24 -3.57
CA GLU A 42 -7.94 2.26 -2.27
C GLU A 42 -8.19 0.83 -1.80
N VAL A 43 -7.98 0.59 -0.51
CA VAL A 43 -8.35 -0.68 0.14
C VAL A 43 -9.36 -0.34 1.21
N GLU A 44 -10.54 -0.97 1.16
CA GLU A 44 -11.56 -0.76 2.16
C GLU A 44 -11.69 -2.00 3.05
N PHE A 45 -11.62 -1.77 4.35
CA PHE A 45 -11.75 -2.83 5.36
C PHE A 45 -13.20 -2.96 5.80
N GLU A 46 -13.52 -4.06 6.50
CA GLU A 46 -14.91 -4.43 6.77
C GLU A 46 -15.72 -3.39 7.54
N ALA A 47 -15.06 -2.62 8.42
CA ALA A 47 -15.74 -1.56 9.17
C ALA A 47 -15.75 -0.21 8.43
N GLY A 48 -15.32 -0.18 7.18
CA GLY A 48 -15.33 1.04 6.36
C GLY A 48 -14.06 1.85 6.38
N GLN A 49 -13.05 1.45 7.17
CA GLN A 49 -11.76 2.12 7.17
C GLN A 49 -11.04 1.87 5.85
N LYS A 50 -10.23 2.83 5.44
CA LYS A 50 -9.52 2.73 4.16
C LYS A 50 -8.04 2.98 4.28
N ILE A 51 -7.25 2.32 3.44
CA ILE A 51 -5.89 2.72 3.12
C ILE A 51 -5.93 3.25 1.70
N ILE A 52 -5.37 4.44 1.50
CA ILE A 52 -5.28 5.07 0.19
C ILE A 52 -3.81 5.16 -0.18
N VAL A 53 -3.47 4.61 -1.34
CA VAL A 53 -2.10 4.62 -1.85
C VAL A 53 -2.11 5.32 -3.19
N ASN A 54 -1.27 6.35 -3.35
CA ASN A 54 -1.22 7.05 -4.62
C ASN A 54 0.20 7.30 -5.11
N ALA A 55 0.33 7.30 -6.43
CA ALA A 55 1.57 7.65 -7.09
C ALA A 55 1.68 9.16 -7.18
N GLN A 56 2.79 9.73 -6.68
CA GLN A 56 3.07 11.16 -6.73
C GLN A 56 4.15 11.38 -7.77
N ALA A 57 3.75 11.46 -9.03
CA ALA A 57 4.67 11.50 -10.17
C ALA A 57 5.64 12.68 -10.14
N PRO A 58 5.22 13.92 -9.81
CA PRO A 58 6.14 15.05 -9.81
C PRO A 58 7.37 14.87 -8.93
N THR A 59 7.25 14.13 -7.83
CA THR A 59 8.36 13.87 -6.91
C THR A 59 8.88 12.45 -7.01
N GLN A 60 8.31 11.65 -7.91
CA GLN A 60 8.62 10.21 -8.06
C GLN A 60 8.52 9.47 -6.73
N GLN A 61 7.44 9.73 -6.00
CA GLN A 61 7.18 9.11 -4.71
C GLN A 61 5.94 8.22 -4.75
N LEU A 62 5.81 7.38 -3.74
CA LEU A 62 4.63 6.56 -3.48
C LEU A 62 4.11 6.98 -2.12
N TRP A 63 2.83 7.37 -2.03
CA TRP A 63 2.24 7.87 -0.79
C TRP A 63 1.19 6.89 -0.28
N LEU A 64 1.14 6.72 1.04
CA LEU A 64 0.15 5.88 1.72
C LEU A 64 -0.46 6.67 2.86
N ALA A 65 -1.78 6.62 2.99
CA ALA A 65 -2.49 7.29 4.08
C ALA A 65 -3.64 6.44 4.59
N SER A 66 -3.84 6.48 5.90
CA SER A 66 -5.01 5.91 6.57
C SER A 66 -5.23 6.71 7.85
N THR A 67 -6.21 6.32 8.66
CA THR A 67 -6.41 6.94 9.98
C THR A 67 -5.24 6.68 10.92
N GLU A 68 -4.38 5.72 10.60
CA GLU A 68 -3.19 5.38 11.39
C GLU A 68 -1.97 6.22 11.05
N GLY A 69 -2.06 7.07 10.03
CA GLY A 69 -0.97 7.95 9.64
C GLY A 69 -0.78 8.08 8.14
N ALA A 70 0.18 8.91 7.74
CA ALA A 70 0.53 9.14 6.35
C ALA A 70 2.03 8.98 6.16
N HIS A 71 2.42 8.37 5.04
CA HIS A 71 3.80 8.06 4.74
C HIS A 71 4.12 8.37 3.29
N HIS A 72 5.32 8.91 3.05
CA HIS A 72 5.85 9.19 1.72
C HIS A 72 7.08 8.32 1.50
N PHE A 73 7.10 7.57 0.40
CA PHE A 73 8.19 6.64 0.10
C PHE A 73 8.93 7.07 -1.14
N VAL A 74 10.26 6.92 -1.10
CA VAL A 74 11.14 7.13 -2.26
C VAL A 74 11.74 5.78 -2.65
N TRP A 75 12.06 5.61 -3.94
CA TRP A 75 12.72 4.40 -4.42
C TRP A 75 14.21 4.50 -4.15
N GLN A 76 14.70 3.60 -3.31
CA GLN A 76 16.10 3.59 -2.89
C GLN A 76 16.49 2.16 -2.55
N ASP A 77 17.67 1.73 -3.04
CA ASP A 77 18.18 0.38 -2.80
C ASP A 77 17.16 -0.70 -3.17
N SER A 78 16.53 -0.51 -4.33
CA SER A 78 15.54 -1.45 -4.91
C SER A 78 14.28 -1.63 -4.05
N ARG A 79 13.94 -0.62 -3.24
CA ARG A 79 12.75 -0.65 -2.37
C ARG A 79 12.13 0.73 -2.25
N TRP A 80 10.84 0.76 -1.88
CA TRP A 80 10.18 2.00 -1.50
C TRP A 80 10.43 2.25 -0.01
N ILE A 81 11.21 3.28 0.32
CA ILE A 81 11.65 3.58 1.70
C ILE A 81 10.98 4.87 2.18
N ASP A 82 10.42 4.84 3.39
CA ASP A 82 9.79 6.00 4.02
C ASP A 82 10.83 7.11 4.21
N THR A 83 10.49 8.33 3.78
CA THR A 83 11.37 9.49 3.87
C THR A 83 11.67 9.90 5.31
N ARG A 84 10.87 9.43 6.26
CA ARG A 84 11.04 9.74 7.69
C ARG A 84 11.56 8.55 8.51
N GLY A 85 11.97 7.49 7.84
CA GLY A 85 12.60 6.36 8.51
C GLY A 85 11.66 5.36 9.16
N HIS A 86 10.39 5.32 8.77
CA HIS A 86 9.41 4.39 9.35
C HIS A 86 9.40 3.01 8.68
N GLY A 87 10.35 2.74 7.79
CA GLY A 87 10.50 1.45 7.16
C GLY A 87 10.15 1.44 5.69
N GLU A 88 9.98 0.24 5.16
CA GLU A 88 9.66 0.01 3.77
C GLU A 88 8.15 -0.02 3.56
N PHE A 89 7.70 0.29 2.34
CA PHE A 89 6.28 0.37 1.98
C PHE A 89 5.49 -0.87 2.37
N GLN A 90 5.99 -2.06 2.06
CA GLN A 90 5.27 -3.30 2.35
C GLN A 90 5.07 -3.50 3.86
N GLU A 91 6.09 -3.22 4.66
CA GLU A 91 6.01 -3.29 6.11
C GLU A 91 4.98 -2.30 6.67
N VAL A 92 5.00 -1.07 6.17
CA VAL A 92 4.07 -0.03 6.61
C VAL A 92 2.64 -0.39 6.21
N PHE A 93 2.44 -0.86 4.99
CA PHE A 93 1.13 -1.31 4.51
C PHE A 93 0.58 -2.43 5.40
N LEU A 94 1.40 -3.43 5.71
CA LEU A 94 0.99 -4.54 6.56
C LEU A 94 0.65 -4.08 7.98
N ARG A 95 1.42 -3.14 8.54
CA ARG A 95 1.16 -2.58 9.86
C ARG A 95 -0.17 -1.84 9.90
N HIS A 96 -0.45 -0.97 8.92
CA HIS A 96 -1.74 -0.27 8.83
C HIS A 96 -2.89 -1.26 8.68
N SER A 97 -2.73 -2.27 7.82
CA SER A 97 -3.76 -3.28 7.58
C SER A 97 -4.10 -4.04 8.85
N ARG A 98 -3.09 -4.40 9.63
CA ARG A 98 -3.26 -5.09 10.90
C ARG A 98 -4.03 -4.24 11.91
N LEU A 99 -3.65 -2.96 12.00
CA LEU A 99 -4.30 -2.02 12.93
C LEU A 99 -5.75 -1.76 12.54
N LEU A 100 -6.03 -1.59 11.25
CA LEU A 100 -7.37 -1.28 10.77
C LEU A 100 -8.31 -2.47 10.81
N SER A 101 -7.80 -3.68 10.60
CA SER A 101 -8.60 -4.90 10.61
C SER A 101 -8.72 -5.54 11.99
N GLY A 102 -7.77 -5.23 12.88
CA GLY A 102 -7.66 -5.90 14.18
C GLY A 102 -7.16 -7.34 14.07
N LEU A 103 -6.65 -7.75 12.91
CA LEU A 103 -6.20 -9.12 12.66
C LEU A 103 -4.68 -9.20 12.51
N ASP A 104 -4.00 -9.64 13.54
CA ASP A 104 -2.56 -9.82 13.53
C ASP A 104 -2.11 -10.78 12.41
N ALA A 105 -2.97 -11.72 12.03
CA ALA A 105 -2.66 -12.70 11.00
C ALA A 105 -2.41 -12.08 9.63
N LEU A 106 -2.90 -10.87 9.35
CA LEU A 106 -2.68 -10.20 8.07
C LEU A 106 -1.22 -9.81 7.85
N ALA A 107 -0.42 -9.76 8.91
CA ALA A 107 1.00 -9.43 8.80
C ALA A 107 1.89 -10.60 8.43
N ARG A 108 1.31 -11.76 8.18
CA ARG A 108 2.07 -13.00 7.98
C ARG A 108 1.89 -13.58 6.60
#